data_9b92a841d81985b0be748085378b8808
#
_entry.id   9b92a841d81985b0be748085378b8808
#
_cell.length_a   1.000
_cell.length_b   1.000
_cell.length_c   1.000
_cell.angle_alpha   90.00
_cell.angle_beta   90.00
_cell.angle_gamma   90.00
#
_symmetry.space_group_name_H-M   'P 1'
#
loop_
_entity.id
_entity.type
_entity.pdbx_description
1 polymer ?
#
loop_
_entity_poly.entity_id
_entity_poly.type
_entity_poly.pdbx_seq_one_letter_code
_entity_poly.pdbx_strand_id
1 'polypeptide(L)'
;KTFVCKYFACNRTVCSRIVSGLITGSLLMGLYGCGATENTTVSDTQKQESSQEDLEPVTFTFYNADGMEDTWTDPVAQKITEKTGVTLKMDYPADASDNRIALMVATGEYPDLVFAKGDAPTLIQNDALIDMSDLIDEYGPNIKKLYGDEYENLRYSSDDPSIYQLCSDKVQEETLETSGTAQLQWAVLQENGYQIPYTLDEYTQMIRDYMVKYPTINEKPTIGISIACSDWHWYTMLSNPSGFIANGSPDNGQWIVDEDKEEVYYKHAADGQKEYYEWLNEIYNEGILDPEFATQTHEDYIMKIADGRVLGLLDKDWDYANAEVSLRSEGQDERTYAGLPVTIDESVKCPSLKQRSLAVGWGIGITKSCKDPVRAVKFLDWICSDEGQILLNWGIEGVNYYYDENGKRCITEEDLEVSKSDTNYSERTGVGFRVYPFPSYGNEAVDSTGNSYSKSS
;
A
#
# COMPACT_ATOMS: atom_id res chain seq x y z
N LYS A 1 -6.49 32.64 18.75
CA LYS A 1 -5.25 32.17 19.42
C LYS A 1 -4.79 30.96 18.64
N THR A 2 -3.80 31.18 17.86
CA THR A 2 -3.19 30.34 16.83
C THR A 2 -2.55 29.10 17.46
N PHE A 3 -3.11 27.94 17.27
CA PHE A 3 -2.38 26.67 17.36
C PHE A 3 -1.93 26.31 15.94
N VAL A 4 -0.75 26.76 15.62
CA VAL A 4 -0.04 26.36 14.42
C VAL A 4 0.33 24.88 14.60
N CYS A 5 -0.14 24.03 13.73
CA CYS A 5 0.34 22.66 13.59
C CYS A 5 1.84 22.69 13.28
N LYS A 6 2.68 22.39 14.28
CA LYS A 6 4.14 22.56 14.26
C LYS A 6 4.87 21.36 13.63
N TYR A 7 4.32 20.72 12.62
CA TYR A 7 4.92 19.52 12.03
C TYR A 7 5.40 19.66 10.58
N PHE A 8 5.38 20.89 10.03
CA PHE A 8 6.06 21.14 8.76
C PHE A 8 7.32 21.96 8.96
N ALA A 9 8.33 21.38 9.57
CA ALA A 9 9.75 21.75 9.40
C ALA A 9 10.63 20.86 10.26
N CYS A 10 10.88 19.64 9.88
CA CYS A 10 12.09 18.95 10.35
C CYS A 10 13.23 19.36 9.43
N ASN A 11 13.78 20.53 9.69
CA ASN A 11 14.97 21.00 9.01
C ASN A 11 16.19 20.50 9.78
N ARG A 12 17.05 19.78 9.08
CA ARG A 12 18.36 19.31 9.53
C ARG A 12 19.10 20.41 10.28
N THR A 13 19.47 20.16 11.50
CA THR A 13 20.65 20.81 12.10
C THR A 13 21.40 19.78 12.92
N VAL A 14 22.46 19.30 12.32
CA VAL A 14 23.55 18.55 12.96
C VAL A 14 24.11 19.39 14.06
N CYS A 15 24.07 18.94 15.31
CA CYS A 15 24.86 19.48 16.41
C CYS A 15 25.91 18.46 16.80
N SER A 16 27.08 18.63 16.21
CA SER A 16 28.30 18.00 16.69
C SER A 16 28.66 18.53 18.11
N ARG A 17 28.81 17.65 19.05
CA ARG A 17 29.61 17.92 20.25
C ARG A 17 30.68 16.86 20.42
N ILE A 18 31.89 17.30 20.08
CA ILE A 18 33.14 16.68 20.41
C ILE A 18 33.30 16.77 21.96
N VAL A 19 33.53 15.63 22.59
CA VAL A 19 34.19 15.59 23.90
C VAL A 19 35.41 14.73 23.78
N SER A 20 36.56 15.42 23.79
CA SER A 20 37.89 14.82 23.90
C SER A 20 38.10 14.34 25.34
N GLY A 21 38.57 13.12 25.50
CA GLY A 21 39.11 12.60 26.74
C GLY A 21 40.29 11.70 26.44
N LEU A 22 41.47 12.27 26.51
CA LEU A 22 42.74 11.54 26.59
C LEU A 22 42.86 10.82 27.93
N ILE A 23 43.27 9.58 27.94
CA ILE A 23 44.13 9.02 28.99
C ILE A 23 45.10 7.99 28.35
N THR A 24 46.33 8.26 28.67
CA THR A 24 47.59 7.62 28.32
C THR A 24 47.85 6.28 29.03
N GLY A 25 48.56 5.40 28.34
CA GLY A 25 49.74 4.69 28.87
C GLY A 25 49.53 3.28 29.42
N SER A 26 50.08 2.30 28.85
CA SER A 26 51.37 1.68 29.22
C SER A 26 51.63 0.37 28.47
N LEU A 27 52.75 0.29 27.82
CA LEU A 27 53.37 -0.93 27.31
C LEU A 27 53.75 -1.87 28.48
N LEU A 28 53.57 -3.17 28.24
CA LEU A 28 54.48 -4.20 28.77
C LEU A 28 54.52 -5.40 27.82
N MET A 29 55.71 -5.66 27.32
CA MET A 29 56.11 -6.85 26.57
C MET A 29 56.16 -8.07 27.47
N GLY A 30 55.77 -9.19 26.96
CA GLY A 30 56.05 -10.51 27.52
C GLY A 30 55.96 -11.59 26.46
N LEU A 31 57.11 -12.05 26.05
CA LEU A 31 57.32 -13.15 25.10
C LEU A 31 57.20 -14.55 25.77
N TYR A 32 56.89 -15.51 24.96
CA TYR A 32 57.04 -16.96 25.03
C TYR A 32 55.80 -17.84 25.27
N GLY A 33 55.56 -18.71 24.31
CA GLY A 33 54.94 -20.00 24.52
C GLY A 33 54.15 -20.52 23.31
N CYS A 34 54.78 -21.36 22.51
CA CYS A 34 54.12 -22.21 21.47
C CYS A 34 53.06 -23.08 22.09
N GLY A 35 51.87 -23.14 21.45
CA GLY A 35 50.87 -24.14 21.67
C GLY A 35 49.80 -23.98 20.60
N ALA A 36 49.83 -24.87 19.59
CA ALA A 36 48.80 -24.94 18.57
C ALA A 36 47.47 -25.33 19.19
N THR A 37 46.48 -24.48 19.05
CA THR A 37 45.08 -24.85 19.22
C THR A 37 44.28 -24.05 18.18
N GLU A 38 43.64 -24.77 17.28
CA GLU A 38 42.73 -24.25 16.28
C GLU A 38 41.63 -23.46 16.97
N ASN A 39 41.61 -22.15 16.78
CA ASN A 39 40.46 -21.32 17.08
C ASN A 39 39.71 -21.08 15.78
N THR A 40 38.64 -21.84 15.62
CA THR A 40 37.57 -21.59 14.68
C THR A 40 36.92 -20.25 15.06
N THR A 41 37.26 -19.20 14.35
CA THR A 41 36.49 -17.96 14.36
C THR A 41 35.21 -18.25 13.56
N VAL A 42 34.11 -18.43 14.29
CA VAL A 42 32.77 -18.39 13.72
C VAL A 42 32.52 -16.94 13.33
N SER A 43 32.67 -16.64 12.07
CA SER A 43 32.07 -15.45 11.48
C SER A 43 30.64 -15.83 11.08
N ASP A 44 29.67 -15.42 11.88
CA ASP A 44 28.26 -15.48 11.55
C ASP A 44 27.97 -14.52 10.38
N THR A 45 28.24 -15.01 9.18
CA THR A 45 27.59 -14.57 7.97
C THR A 45 26.84 -15.82 7.48
N GLN A 46 25.66 -16.07 8.02
CA GLN A 46 24.73 -17.01 7.42
C GLN A 46 24.30 -16.45 6.06
N LYS A 47 25.08 -16.72 5.01
CA LYS A 47 24.52 -16.84 3.68
C LYS A 47 23.58 -18.04 3.75
N GLN A 48 22.29 -17.78 3.73
CA GLN A 48 21.27 -18.77 3.49
C GLN A 48 21.47 -19.26 2.05
N GLU A 49 22.32 -20.27 1.85
CA GLU A 49 22.40 -21.00 0.58
C GLU A 49 21.08 -21.74 0.46
N SER A 50 20.23 -21.36 -0.49
CA SER A 50 19.08 -22.16 -0.88
C SER A 50 19.58 -23.58 -1.18
N SER A 51 19.01 -24.58 -0.53
CA SER A 51 19.36 -25.97 -0.81
C SER A 51 18.97 -26.27 -2.27
N GLN A 52 19.68 -27.18 -2.92
CA GLN A 52 19.40 -27.54 -4.32
C GLN A 52 17.94 -28.05 -4.48
N GLU A 53 17.35 -28.58 -3.43
CA GLU A 53 15.97 -29.02 -3.35
C GLU A 53 14.95 -27.84 -3.42
N ASP A 54 15.33 -26.65 -2.96
CA ASP A 54 14.51 -25.46 -3.00
C ASP A 54 14.44 -24.80 -4.39
N LEU A 55 15.24 -25.25 -5.36
CA LEU A 55 15.26 -24.77 -6.74
C LEU A 55 14.60 -25.75 -7.73
N GLU A 56 14.18 -26.94 -7.28
CA GLU A 56 13.42 -27.86 -8.14
C GLU A 56 12.12 -27.18 -8.59
N PRO A 57 11.80 -27.24 -9.89
CA PRO A 57 10.62 -26.56 -10.42
C PRO A 57 9.32 -27.06 -9.77
N VAL A 58 8.53 -26.14 -9.23
CA VAL A 58 7.18 -26.40 -8.72
C VAL A 58 6.22 -25.33 -9.23
N THR A 59 4.98 -25.75 -9.53
CA THR A 59 3.92 -24.83 -9.90
C THR A 59 2.82 -24.90 -8.85
N PHE A 60 2.53 -23.74 -8.22
CA PHE A 60 1.36 -23.59 -7.35
C PHE A 60 0.23 -22.89 -8.10
N THR A 61 -0.98 -23.36 -7.87
CA THR A 61 -2.19 -22.64 -8.24
C THR A 61 -2.49 -21.58 -7.21
N PHE A 62 -2.79 -20.35 -7.66
CA PHE A 62 -3.09 -19.24 -6.77
C PHE A 62 -4.36 -18.52 -7.23
N TYR A 63 -5.41 -18.52 -6.40
CA TYR A 63 -6.59 -17.69 -6.60
C TYR A 63 -6.43 -16.37 -5.85
N ASN A 64 -6.46 -15.26 -6.60
CA ASN A 64 -6.43 -13.90 -6.05
C ASN A 64 -7.80 -13.25 -6.27
N ALA A 65 -8.61 -13.12 -5.20
CA ALA A 65 -9.96 -12.56 -5.26
C ALA A 65 -10.00 -11.06 -5.61
N ASP A 66 -8.86 -10.39 -5.64
CA ASP A 66 -8.70 -8.98 -6.03
C ASP A 66 -7.77 -8.82 -7.23
N GLY A 67 -7.48 -9.92 -7.89
CA GLY A 67 -6.52 -9.96 -8.99
C GLY A 67 -7.14 -9.65 -10.33
N MET A 68 -6.27 -9.16 -11.22
CA MET A 68 -6.48 -9.09 -12.65
C MET A 68 -5.75 -10.24 -13.33
N GLU A 69 -5.85 -10.31 -14.65
CA GLU A 69 -5.09 -11.28 -15.43
C GLU A 69 -3.58 -11.17 -15.17
N ASP A 70 -3.00 -12.26 -14.71
CA ASP A 70 -1.57 -12.40 -14.48
C ASP A 70 -1.08 -13.72 -15.08
N THR A 71 -0.34 -13.62 -16.18
CA THR A 71 0.20 -14.76 -16.90
C THR A 71 1.50 -15.30 -16.34
N TRP A 72 2.08 -14.62 -15.35
CA TRP A 72 3.39 -14.95 -14.76
C TRP A 72 4.54 -14.96 -15.78
N THR A 73 4.46 -14.14 -16.84
CA THR A 73 5.42 -14.14 -17.96
C THR A 73 6.30 -12.90 -18.05
N ASP A 74 6.04 -11.89 -17.23
CA ASP A 74 6.84 -10.68 -17.18
C ASP A 74 8.24 -10.92 -16.57
N PRO A 75 9.19 -9.98 -16.76
CA PRO A 75 10.57 -10.14 -16.30
C PRO A 75 10.74 -10.37 -14.80
N VAL A 76 9.91 -9.72 -13.96
CA VAL A 76 9.97 -9.89 -12.49
C VAL A 76 9.49 -11.28 -12.11
N ALA A 77 8.36 -11.76 -12.65
CA ALA A 77 7.86 -13.12 -12.40
C ALA A 77 8.87 -14.20 -12.82
N GLN A 78 9.48 -14.03 -13.99
CA GLN A 78 10.53 -14.93 -14.45
C GLN A 78 11.74 -14.93 -13.50
N LYS A 79 12.11 -13.75 -12.97
CA LYS A 79 13.20 -13.64 -12.00
C LYS A 79 12.87 -14.28 -10.66
N ILE A 80 11.63 -14.17 -10.20
CA ILE A 80 11.13 -14.88 -9.01
C ILE A 80 11.25 -16.40 -9.23
N THR A 81 10.79 -16.89 -10.36
CA THR A 81 10.90 -18.33 -10.70
C THR A 81 12.38 -18.79 -10.77
N GLU A 82 13.26 -18.00 -11.37
CA GLU A 82 14.72 -18.29 -11.39
C GLU A 82 15.29 -18.43 -9.97
N LYS A 83 14.88 -17.56 -9.05
CA LYS A 83 15.39 -17.51 -7.67
C LYS A 83 14.81 -18.57 -6.74
N THR A 84 13.55 -18.95 -6.96
CA THR A 84 12.81 -19.82 -6.04
C THR A 84 12.46 -21.18 -6.62
N GLY A 85 12.57 -21.39 -7.93
CA GLY A 85 12.02 -22.57 -8.62
C GLY A 85 10.49 -22.57 -8.68
N VAL A 86 9.81 -21.56 -8.13
CA VAL A 86 8.34 -21.51 -8.06
C VAL A 86 7.76 -20.73 -9.23
N THR A 87 6.74 -21.31 -9.86
CA THR A 87 5.87 -20.65 -10.84
C THR A 87 4.47 -20.60 -10.26
N LEU A 88 3.79 -19.46 -10.38
CA LEU A 88 2.38 -19.38 -9.99
C LEU A 88 1.49 -19.50 -11.23
N LYS A 89 0.48 -20.35 -11.13
CA LYS A 89 -0.64 -20.39 -12.06
C LYS A 89 -1.78 -19.59 -11.42
N MET A 90 -1.93 -18.36 -11.91
CA MET A 90 -2.89 -17.41 -11.36
C MET A 90 -4.31 -17.73 -11.83
N ASP A 91 -5.28 -17.53 -10.93
CA ASP A 91 -6.71 -17.51 -11.17
C ASP A 91 -7.31 -16.30 -10.46
N TYR A 92 -8.34 -15.68 -11.02
CA TYR A 92 -8.91 -14.42 -10.56
C TYR A 92 -10.42 -14.38 -10.89
N PRO A 93 -11.20 -13.46 -10.25
CA PRO A 93 -12.61 -13.32 -10.54
C PRO A 93 -12.87 -12.90 -11.99
N ALA A 94 -13.91 -13.44 -12.59
CA ALA A 94 -14.35 -13.03 -13.92
C ALA A 94 -15.01 -11.64 -13.88
N ASP A 95 -15.70 -11.32 -12.79
CA ASP A 95 -16.36 -10.03 -12.51
C ASP A 95 -16.67 -9.91 -11.01
N ALA A 96 -17.21 -8.76 -10.60
CA ALA A 96 -17.54 -8.46 -9.20
C ALA A 96 -18.62 -9.37 -8.57
N SER A 97 -19.35 -10.16 -9.38
CA SER A 97 -20.36 -11.13 -8.91
C SER A 97 -19.79 -12.55 -8.73
N ASP A 98 -18.48 -12.74 -8.89
CA ASP A 98 -17.83 -14.05 -8.79
C ASP A 98 -17.97 -14.61 -7.36
N ASN A 99 -18.63 -15.76 -7.26
CA ASN A 99 -18.84 -16.48 -6.01
C ASN A 99 -17.84 -17.63 -5.84
N ARG A 100 -16.62 -17.50 -6.35
CA ARG A 100 -15.61 -18.55 -6.40
C ARG A 100 -15.28 -19.14 -5.04
N ILE A 101 -15.16 -18.30 -4.00
CA ILE A 101 -14.89 -18.77 -2.63
C ILE A 101 -16.01 -19.68 -2.12
N ALA A 102 -17.26 -19.29 -2.29
CA ALA A 102 -18.41 -20.13 -1.92
C ALA A 102 -18.43 -21.47 -2.70
N LEU A 103 -18.06 -21.45 -3.97
CA LEU A 103 -17.97 -22.64 -4.81
C LEU A 103 -16.83 -23.56 -4.32
N MET A 104 -15.65 -23.03 -4.00
CA MET A 104 -14.53 -23.80 -3.44
C MET A 104 -14.94 -24.49 -2.16
N VAL A 105 -15.65 -23.80 -1.25
CA VAL A 105 -16.15 -24.39 -0.02
C VAL A 105 -17.17 -25.50 -0.29
N ALA A 106 -18.10 -25.26 -1.21
CA ALA A 106 -19.14 -26.23 -1.54
C ALA A 106 -18.60 -27.52 -2.19
N THR A 107 -17.55 -27.41 -2.99
CA THR A 107 -16.95 -28.55 -3.71
C THR A 107 -15.81 -29.20 -2.93
N GLY A 108 -15.19 -28.47 -2.00
CA GLY A 108 -13.98 -28.89 -1.32
C GLY A 108 -12.73 -28.88 -2.21
N GLU A 109 -12.81 -28.23 -3.38
CA GLU A 109 -11.69 -28.08 -4.32
C GLU A 109 -11.07 -26.69 -4.16
N TYR A 110 -9.82 -26.63 -3.69
CA TYR A 110 -9.11 -25.40 -3.42
C TYR A 110 -7.82 -25.31 -4.23
N PRO A 111 -7.37 -24.10 -4.64
CA PRO A 111 -6.01 -23.88 -5.14
C PRO A 111 -4.99 -24.13 -4.04
N ASP A 112 -3.70 -24.13 -4.37
CA ASP A 112 -2.62 -24.26 -3.37
C ASP A 112 -2.54 -23.03 -2.47
N LEU A 113 -2.62 -21.84 -3.06
CA LEU A 113 -2.62 -20.54 -2.39
C LEU A 113 -3.92 -19.79 -2.66
N VAL A 114 -4.36 -18.99 -1.69
CA VAL A 114 -5.56 -18.18 -1.83
C VAL A 114 -5.41 -16.82 -1.14
N PHE A 115 -5.80 -15.77 -1.85
CA PHE A 115 -6.09 -14.46 -1.28
C PHE A 115 -7.60 -14.23 -1.42
N ALA A 116 -8.32 -14.35 -0.30
CA ALA A 116 -9.78 -14.38 -0.30
C ALA A 116 -10.43 -13.04 0.09
N LYS A 117 -9.64 -11.97 0.27
CA LYS A 117 -10.13 -10.69 0.80
C LYS A 117 -10.94 -10.91 2.10
N GLY A 118 -12.05 -10.19 2.24
CA GLY A 118 -12.95 -10.29 3.39
C GLY A 118 -13.64 -11.65 3.56
N ASP A 119 -13.55 -12.58 2.60
CA ASP A 119 -14.14 -13.92 2.68
C ASP A 119 -13.22 -14.96 3.33
N ALA A 120 -12.04 -14.58 3.78
CA ALA A 120 -11.13 -15.48 4.48
C ALA A 120 -11.72 -16.19 5.70
N PRO A 121 -12.55 -15.55 6.55
CA PRO A 121 -13.25 -16.24 7.63
C PRO A 121 -14.10 -17.41 7.16
N THR A 122 -14.70 -17.34 5.97
CA THR A 122 -15.47 -18.43 5.37
C THR A 122 -14.59 -19.65 5.11
N LEU A 123 -13.38 -19.44 4.60
CA LEU A 123 -12.41 -20.52 4.37
C LEU A 123 -11.92 -21.13 5.69
N ILE A 124 -11.61 -20.31 6.69
CA ILE A 124 -11.14 -20.74 8.02
C ILE A 124 -12.21 -21.60 8.71
N GLN A 125 -13.47 -21.10 8.74
CA GLN A 125 -14.59 -21.81 9.37
C GLN A 125 -14.92 -23.16 8.71
N ASN A 126 -14.48 -23.37 7.48
CA ASN A 126 -14.66 -24.62 6.73
C ASN A 126 -13.37 -25.46 6.65
N ASP A 127 -12.40 -25.20 7.54
CA ASP A 127 -11.12 -25.91 7.59
C ASP A 127 -10.40 -25.95 6.23
N ALA A 128 -10.50 -24.90 5.43
CA ALA A 128 -9.91 -24.86 4.10
C ALA A 128 -8.45 -24.38 4.11
N LEU A 129 -8.06 -23.59 5.09
CA LEU A 129 -6.69 -23.09 5.28
C LEU A 129 -5.93 -23.94 6.30
N ILE A 130 -4.62 -24.03 6.15
CA ILE A 130 -3.74 -24.64 7.15
C ILE A 130 -3.27 -23.60 8.16
N ASP A 131 -2.99 -24.02 9.40
CA ASP A 131 -2.20 -23.23 10.33
C ASP A 131 -0.73 -23.24 9.88
N MET A 132 -0.20 -22.06 9.58
CA MET A 132 1.19 -21.88 9.11
C MET A 132 2.17 -21.64 10.28
N SER A 133 1.72 -21.55 11.52
CA SER A 133 2.55 -21.11 12.66
C SER A 133 3.85 -21.92 12.79
N ASP A 134 3.76 -23.25 12.86
CA ASP A 134 4.92 -24.14 12.99
C ASP A 134 5.84 -24.07 11.75
N LEU A 135 5.27 -23.95 10.55
CA LEU A 135 6.04 -23.82 9.31
C LEU A 135 6.77 -22.48 9.23
N ILE A 136 6.16 -21.41 9.68
CA ILE A 136 6.81 -20.08 9.76
C ILE A 136 7.91 -20.12 10.83
N ASP A 137 7.68 -20.81 11.94
CA ASP A 137 8.69 -20.94 12.99
C ASP A 137 9.96 -21.63 12.49
N GLU A 138 9.82 -22.63 11.64
CA GLU A 138 10.93 -23.42 11.10
C GLU A 138 11.54 -22.81 9.82
N TYR A 139 10.72 -22.24 8.92
CA TYR A 139 11.15 -21.84 7.57
C TYR A 139 10.91 -20.36 7.23
N GLY A 140 10.34 -19.55 8.15
CA GLY A 140 9.88 -18.19 7.89
C GLY A 140 10.67 -17.05 8.58
N PRO A 141 12.02 -17.02 8.58
CA PRO A 141 12.75 -15.96 9.27
C PRO A 141 12.55 -14.57 8.64
N ASN A 142 12.35 -14.49 7.32
CA ASN A 142 12.10 -13.22 6.63
C ASN A 142 10.66 -12.74 6.86
N ILE A 143 9.68 -13.67 6.93
CA ILE A 143 8.31 -13.36 7.34
C ILE A 143 8.33 -12.69 8.72
N LYS A 144 9.00 -13.30 9.69
CA LYS A 144 9.12 -12.73 11.06
C LYS A 144 9.83 -11.38 11.05
N LYS A 145 10.88 -11.22 10.22
CA LYS A 145 11.61 -9.96 10.08
C LYS A 145 10.71 -8.85 9.50
N LEU A 146 9.93 -9.16 8.46
CA LEU A 146 9.07 -8.20 7.78
C LEU A 146 7.98 -7.67 8.72
N TYR A 147 7.28 -8.57 9.42
CA TYR A 147 6.22 -8.16 10.35
C TYR A 147 6.76 -7.57 11.67
N GLY A 148 7.96 -7.97 12.11
CA GLY A 148 8.57 -7.42 13.31
C GLY A 148 7.65 -7.50 14.54
N ASP A 149 7.40 -6.35 15.17
CA ASP A 149 6.53 -6.26 16.36
C ASP A 149 5.06 -6.58 16.05
N GLU A 150 4.63 -6.45 14.78
CA GLU A 150 3.28 -6.76 14.33
C GLU A 150 3.03 -8.27 14.09
N TYR A 151 4.07 -9.11 14.19
CA TYR A 151 3.96 -10.55 13.89
C TYR A 151 2.87 -11.27 14.68
N GLU A 152 2.74 -10.94 15.96
CA GLU A 152 1.71 -11.57 16.82
C GLU A 152 0.28 -11.16 16.43
N ASN A 153 0.11 -10.05 15.74
CA ASN A 153 -1.18 -9.58 15.23
C ASN A 153 -1.70 -10.42 14.03
N LEU A 154 -0.84 -11.28 13.43
CA LEU A 154 -1.26 -12.23 12.40
C LEU A 154 -2.11 -13.38 12.95
N ARG A 155 -2.15 -13.58 14.26
CA ARG A 155 -2.93 -14.65 14.89
C ARG A 155 -4.43 -14.37 14.73
N TYR A 156 -5.16 -15.41 14.35
CA TYR A 156 -6.58 -15.30 14.00
C TYR A 156 -7.44 -14.78 15.15
N SER A 157 -7.26 -15.31 16.37
CA SER A 157 -7.95 -14.82 17.57
C SER A 157 -7.24 -15.26 18.84
N SER A 158 -7.69 -14.76 20.01
CA SER A 158 -7.20 -15.22 21.32
C SER A 158 -7.57 -16.67 21.62
N ASP A 159 -8.70 -17.14 21.08
CA ASP A 159 -9.18 -18.53 21.28
C ASP A 159 -8.58 -19.51 20.25
N ASP A 160 -8.17 -18.99 19.10
CA ASP A 160 -7.48 -19.72 18.04
C ASP A 160 -6.25 -18.92 17.60
N PRO A 161 -5.08 -19.15 18.21
CA PRO A 161 -3.86 -18.40 17.93
C PRO A 161 -3.14 -18.82 16.64
N SER A 162 -3.80 -19.58 15.77
CA SER A 162 -3.25 -20.01 14.49
C SER A 162 -3.01 -18.85 13.54
N ILE A 163 -2.00 -18.96 12.68
CA ILE A 163 -1.73 -18.02 11.57
C ILE A 163 -2.20 -18.66 10.27
N TYR A 164 -3.36 -18.23 9.79
CA TYR A 164 -3.95 -18.72 8.55
C TYR A 164 -3.58 -17.91 7.31
N GLN A 165 -3.13 -16.68 7.50
CA GLN A 165 -2.83 -15.75 6.41
C GLN A 165 -1.63 -14.87 6.73
N LEU A 166 -0.88 -14.52 5.70
CA LEU A 166 0.08 -13.41 5.74
C LEU A 166 -0.60 -12.17 5.19
N CYS A 167 -0.78 -11.17 6.03
CA CYS A 167 -1.41 -9.89 5.68
C CYS A 167 -0.70 -9.23 4.50
N SER A 168 -1.48 -8.71 3.56
CA SER A 168 -0.99 -8.01 2.36
C SER A 168 -0.81 -6.50 2.55
N ASP A 169 -1.22 -5.95 3.69
CA ASP A 169 -0.99 -4.54 3.98
C ASP A 169 0.50 -4.23 4.16
N LYS A 170 0.85 -3.00 3.88
CA LYS A 170 2.21 -2.51 4.07
C LYS A 170 2.56 -2.48 5.54
N VAL A 171 3.62 -3.20 5.90
CA VAL A 171 4.11 -3.33 7.27
C VAL A 171 5.09 -2.21 7.59
N GLN A 172 5.04 -1.69 8.81
CA GLN A 172 5.91 -0.59 9.28
C GLN A 172 5.72 0.71 8.49
N GLU A 173 4.49 0.99 8.08
CA GLU A 173 4.14 2.27 7.46
C GLU A 173 3.77 3.29 8.56
N GLU A 174 4.55 4.36 8.64
CA GLU A 174 4.35 5.44 9.62
C GLU A 174 3.88 6.76 8.96
N THR A 175 3.74 6.79 7.63
CA THR A 175 3.40 8.02 6.91
C THR A 175 1.95 8.43 7.08
N LEU A 176 1.79 9.74 6.86
CA LEU A 176 0.52 10.35 6.57
C LEU A 176 -0.09 9.70 5.32
N GLU A 177 -1.18 8.98 5.50
CA GLU A 177 -1.95 8.53 4.38
C GLU A 177 -2.85 9.66 3.87
N THR A 178 -2.43 10.33 2.80
CA THR A 178 -3.25 11.32 2.10
C THR A 178 -4.23 10.68 1.12
N SER A 179 -4.04 9.40 0.84
CA SER A 179 -4.96 8.57 0.07
C SER A 179 -6.30 8.44 0.82
N GLY A 180 -7.40 8.72 0.11
CA GLY A 180 -8.75 8.66 0.70
C GLY A 180 -9.18 9.91 1.48
N THR A 181 -8.46 11.01 1.33
CA THR A 181 -8.88 12.35 1.75
C THR A 181 -9.43 13.13 0.56
N ALA A 182 -9.66 14.43 0.73
CA ALA A 182 -9.94 15.31 -0.40
C ALA A 182 -8.71 15.43 -1.30
N GLN A 183 -8.89 15.23 -2.59
CA GLN A 183 -7.87 15.40 -3.61
C GLN A 183 -8.17 16.67 -4.39
N LEU A 184 -7.15 17.45 -4.75
CA LEU A 184 -7.32 18.69 -5.50
C LEU A 184 -6.29 18.79 -6.62
N GLN A 185 -6.71 19.19 -7.82
CA GLN A 185 -5.79 19.40 -8.93
C GLN A 185 -4.71 20.41 -8.59
N TRP A 186 -3.49 20.12 -9.00
CA TRP A 186 -2.35 21.05 -8.87
C TRP A 186 -2.62 22.41 -9.51
N ALA A 187 -3.37 22.45 -10.62
CA ALA A 187 -3.77 23.71 -11.26
C ALA A 187 -4.60 24.61 -10.35
N VAL A 188 -5.48 24.03 -9.52
CA VAL A 188 -6.27 24.79 -8.54
C VAL A 188 -5.39 25.31 -7.41
N LEU A 189 -4.50 24.46 -6.87
CA LEU A 189 -3.53 24.86 -5.85
C LEU A 189 -2.61 25.98 -6.37
N GLN A 190 -2.11 25.85 -7.59
CA GLN A 190 -1.26 26.85 -8.20
C GLN A 190 -1.96 28.21 -8.34
N GLU A 191 -3.23 28.22 -8.77
CA GLU A 191 -4.03 29.43 -8.90
C GLU A 191 -4.23 30.14 -7.54
N ASN A 192 -4.29 29.36 -6.45
CA ASN A 192 -4.40 29.86 -5.08
C ASN A 192 -3.04 30.04 -4.37
N GLY A 193 -1.92 30.09 -5.11
CA GLY A 193 -0.59 30.31 -4.57
C GLY A 193 -0.11 29.17 -3.66
N TYR A 194 -0.56 27.94 -3.92
CA TYR A 194 -0.24 26.72 -3.17
C TYR A 194 -0.68 26.76 -1.69
N GLN A 195 -1.73 27.52 -1.38
CA GLN A 195 -2.36 27.48 -0.07
C GLN A 195 -3.06 26.12 0.11
N ILE A 196 -2.88 25.51 1.28
CA ILE A 196 -3.47 24.22 1.61
C ILE A 196 -4.80 24.49 2.33
N PRO A 197 -5.94 24.01 1.81
CA PRO A 197 -7.21 24.06 2.53
C PRO A 197 -7.22 23.00 3.63
N TYR A 198 -7.78 23.33 4.78
CA TYR A 198 -7.93 22.43 5.93
C TYR A 198 -9.38 22.07 6.23
N THR A 199 -10.34 22.80 5.64
CA THR A 199 -11.75 22.56 5.83
C THR A 199 -12.47 22.35 4.51
N LEU A 200 -13.64 21.69 4.54
CA LEU A 200 -14.50 21.53 3.38
C LEU A 200 -14.89 22.87 2.75
N ASP A 201 -15.12 23.89 3.58
CA ASP A 201 -15.46 25.24 3.11
C ASP A 201 -14.31 25.87 2.31
N GLU A 202 -13.10 25.83 2.84
CA GLU A 202 -11.90 26.34 2.14
C GLU A 202 -11.67 25.59 0.84
N TYR A 203 -11.74 24.26 0.88
CA TYR A 203 -11.61 23.40 -0.28
C TYR A 203 -12.65 23.71 -1.36
N THR A 204 -13.91 23.81 -0.98
CA THR A 204 -15.01 24.16 -1.88
C THR A 204 -14.85 25.56 -2.46
N GLN A 205 -14.40 26.53 -1.65
CA GLN A 205 -14.20 27.90 -2.11
C GLN A 205 -13.13 27.99 -3.21
N MET A 206 -12.00 27.26 -3.05
CA MET A 206 -10.96 27.23 -4.09
C MET A 206 -11.50 26.64 -5.40
N ILE A 207 -12.28 25.58 -5.34
CA ILE A 207 -12.92 24.97 -6.51
C ILE A 207 -13.92 25.94 -7.16
N ARG A 208 -14.77 26.58 -6.37
CA ARG A 208 -15.77 27.55 -6.85
C ARG A 208 -15.11 28.71 -7.61
N ASP A 209 -14.05 29.29 -7.05
CA ASP A 209 -13.33 30.39 -7.65
C ASP A 209 -12.65 29.97 -8.96
N TYR A 210 -12.10 28.76 -8.99
CA TYR A 210 -11.48 28.20 -10.19
C TYR A 210 -12.52 27.95 -11.30
N MET A 211 -13.68 27.36 -10.99
CA MET A 211 -14.76 27.13 -11.96
C MET A 211 -15.30 28.43 -12.59
N VAL A 212 -15.40 29.50 -11.79
CA VAL A 212 -15.81 30.82 -12.30
C VAL A 212 -14.81 31.36 -13.32
N LYS A 213 -13.52 31.16 -13.06
CA LYS A 213 -12.44 31.63 -13.93
C LYS A 213 -12.25 30.73 -15.16
N TYR A 214 -12.42 29.42 -14.98
CA TYR A 214 -12.21 28.41 -16.01
C TYR A 214 -13.45 27.52 -16.15
N PRO A 215 -14.55 28.01 -16.74
CA PRO A 215 -15.80 27.28 -16.86
C PRO A 215 -15.72 26.07 -17.81
N THR A 216 -14.67 26.00 -18.63
CA THR A 216 -14.39 24.88 -19.52
C THR A 216 -12.91 24.52 -19.48
N ILE A 217 -12.62 23.24 -19.57
CA ILE A 217 -11.28 22.66 -19.72
C ILE A 217 -11.34 21.70 -20.90
N ASN A 218 -10.38 21.78 -21.81
CA ASN A 218 -10.34 20.95 -23.03
C ASN A 218 -11.68 20.98 -23.82
N GLU A 219 -12.29 22.18 -23.92
CA GLU A 219 -13.57 22.43 -24.60
C GLU A 219 -14.80 21.75 -23.97
N LYS A 220 -14.64 21.11 -22.81
CA LYS A 220 -15.71 20.46 -22.03
C LYS A 220 -16.02 21.28 -20.76
N PRO A 221 -17.25 21.19 -20.21
CA PRO A 221 -17.56 21.84 -18.94
C PRO A 221 -16.65 21.36 -17.81
N THR A 222 -16.14 22.32 -17.03
CA THR A 222 -15.40 22.02 -15.80
C THR A 222 -16.34 21.40 -14.78
N ILE A 223 -15.87 20.36 -14.09
CA ILE A 223 -16.56 19.70 -12.99
C ILE A 223 -15.81 20.04 -11.70
N GLY A 224 -16.51 20.56 -10.69
CA GLY A 224 -15.89 20.93 -9.45
C GLY A 224 -15.41 19.68 -8.66
N ILE A 225 -16.33 18.81 -8.29
CA ILE A 225 -16.05 17.56 -7.58
C ILE A 225 -16.79 16.45 -8.30
N SER A 226 -16.15 15.30 -8.53
CA SER A 226 -16.83 14.10 -8.99
C SER A 226 -16.64 12.95 -7.98
N ILE A 227 -17.65 12.08 -7.90
CA ILE A 227 -17.70 10.93 -7.00
C ILE A 227 -18.27 9.75 -7.78
N ALA A 228 -17.70 8.57 -7.69
CA ALA A 228 -18.33 7.34 -8.16
C ALA A 228 -19.22 6.78 -7.06
N CYS A 229 -20.45 6.37 -7.44
CA CYS A 229 -21.41 5.76 -6.53
C CYS A 229 -21.88 4.38 -7.00
N SER A 230 -21.28 3.83 -8.06
CA SER A 230 -21.54 2.48 -8.54
C SER A 230 -20.88 1.45 -7.64
N ASP A 231 -21.49 0.27 -7.52
CA ASP A 231 -21.00 -0.87 -6.75
C ASP A 231 -20.47 -0.50 -5.34
N TRP A 232 -19.27 -0.97 -4.95
CA TRP A 232 -18.65 -0.71 -3.65
C TRP A 232 -18.15 0.74 -3.50
N HIS A 233 -17.96 1.52 -4.57
CA HIS A 233 -17.42 2.90 -4.50
C HIS A 233 -18.32 3.84 -3.69
N TRP A 234 -19.64 3.56 -3.63
CA TRP A 234 -20.55 4.40 -2.85
C TRP A 234 -20.16 4.53 -1.36
N TYR A 235 -19.61 3.50 -0.76
CA TYR A 235 -19.24 3.56 0.66
C TYR A 235 -17.82 4.08 0.90
N THR A 236 -16.94 4.05 -0.11
CA THR A 236 -15.60 4.63 -0.02
C THR A 236 -15.59 6.12 -0.35
N MET A 237 -16.37 6.54 -1.33
CA MET A 237 -16.38 7.92 -1.82
C MET A 237 -17.55 8.73 -1.26
N LEU A 238 -18.80 8.32 -1.55
CA LEU A 238 -19.99 9.09 -1.14
C LEU A 238 -20.23 9.06 0.36
N SER A 239 -20.04 7.92 1.02
CA SER A 239 -20.33 7.75 2.43
C SER A 239 -19.09 7.60 3.30
N ASN A 240 -17.94 8.06 2.85
CA ASN A 240 -16.71 8.00 3.61
C ASN A 240 -16.40 9.27 4.43
N PRO A 241 -17.23 9.60 5.42
CA PRO A 241 -17.01 10.75 6.28
C PRO A 241 -15.86 10.52 7.27
N SER A 242 -15.41 9.27 7.47
CA SER A 242 -14.32 8.98 8.41
C SER A 242 -13.05 9.74 8.07
N GLY A 243 -12.80 10.00 6.79
CA GLY A 243 -11.72 10.87 6.34
C GLY A 243 -11.91 12.33 6.72
N PHE A 244 -13.15 12.78 6.97
CA PHE A 244 -13.48 14.17 7.21
C PHE A 244 -13.96 14.46 8.63
N ILE A 245 -14.60 13.52 9.32
CA ILE A 245 -15.33 13.78 10.56
C ILE A 245 -14.89 12.92 11.75
N ALA A 246 -14.15 11.85 11.56
CA ALA A 246 -13.79 10.94 12.63
C ALA A 246 -12.30 10.71 12.73
N ASN A 247 -11.83 10.40 13.94
CA ASN A 247 -10.47 9.93 14.19
C ASN A 247 -10.27 8.44 13.81
N GLY A 248 -11.26 7.85 13.12
CA GLY A 248 -11.22 6.45 12.73
C GLY A 248 -10.23 6.17 11.59
N SER A 249 -9.93 4.91 11.39
CA SER A 249 -9.22 4.47 10.20
C SER A 249 -10.04 4.81 8.96
N PRO A 250 -9.46 5.45 7.96
CA PRO A 250 -10.15 5.65 6.70
C PRO A 250 -10.52 4.28 6.12
N ASP A 251 -11.74 4.17 5.60
CA ASP A 251 -12.19 3.03 4.82
C ASP A 251 -12.32 1.68 5.56
N ASN A 252 -12.81 1.71 6.80
CA ASN A 252 -13.18 0.48 7.51
C ASN A 252 -14.65 0.10 7.32
N GLY A 253 -15.12 0.19 6.09
CA GLY A 253 -16.52 -0.12 5.79
C GLY A 253 -17.49 0.79 6.56
N GLN A 254 -18.31 0.21 7.42
CA GLN A 254 -19.41 0.94 8.07
C GLN A 254 -19.18 1.24 9.56
N TRP A 255 -18.01 0.91 10.08
CA TRP A 255 -17.70 1.05 11.50
C TRP A 255 -16.53 2.01 11.72
N ILE A 256 -16.62 2.81 12.75
CA ILE A 256 -15.55 3.66 13.24
C ILE A 256 -15.04 3.08 14.55
N VAL A 257 -13.72 2.92 14.64
CA VAL A 257 -13.02 2.51 15.85
C VAL A 257 -12.40 3.76 16.48
N ASP A 258 -12.87 4.14 17.65
CA ASP A 258 -12.29 5.20 18.47
C ASP A 258 -11.34 4.54 19.48
N GLU A 259 -10.05 4.51 19.15
CA GLU A 259 -9.03 3.87 19.99
C GLU A 259 -8.81 4.62 21.30
N ASP A 260 -8.99 5.95 21.32
CA ASP A 260 -8.83 6.77 22.53
C ASP A 260 -9.93 6.45 23.56
N LYS A 261 -11.13 6.07 23.10
CA LYS A 261 -12.26 5.70 23.95
C LYS A 261 -12.48 4.20 24.09
N GLU A 262 -11.76 3.39 23.32
CA GLU A 262 -11.96 1.93 23.20
C GLU A 262 -13.43 1.60 22.80
N GLU A 263 -14.01 2.40 21.90
CA GLU A 263 -15.39 2.26 21.44
C GLU A 263 -15.46 1.98 19.94
N VAL A 264 -16.45 1.17 19.55
CA VAL A 264 -16.80 0.93 18.14
C VAL A 264 -18.24 1.38 17.91
N TYR A 265 -18.46 2.22 16.90
CA TYR A 265 -19.79 2.69 16.58
C TYR A 265 -20.05 2.73 15.07
N TYR A 266 -21.34 2.72 14.72
CA TYR A 266 -21.77 2.70 13.34
C TYR A 266 -21.51 4.04 12.66
N LYS A 267 -20.76 4.05 11.58
CA LYS A 267 -20.30 5.26 10.86
C LYS A 267 -21.44 6.24 10.55
N HIS A 268 -22.56 5.72 10.06
CA HIS A 268 -23.70 6.56 9.67
C HIS A 268 -24.49 7.16 10.84
N ALA A 269 -24.16 6.80 12.06
CA ALA A 269 -24.69 7.42 13.28
C ALA A 269 -23.66 8.35 13.95
N ALA A 270 -22.49 8.55 13.34
CA ALA A 270 -21.45 9.41 13.88
C ALA A 270 -21.84 10.89 13.84
N ASP A 271 -21.36 11.64 14.81
CA ASP A 271 -21.44 13.10 14.79
C ASP A 271 -20.71 13.62 13.53
N GLY A 272 -21.26 14.66 12.91
CA GLY A 272 -20.71 15.23 11.66
C GLY A 272 -21.18 14.54 10.37
N GLN A 273 -21.78 13.34 10.44
CA GLN A 273 -22.28 12.64 9.26
C GLN A 273 -23.40 13.43 8.56
N LYS A 274 -24.27 14.05 9.33
CA LYS A 274 -25.36 14.87 8.81
C LYS A 274 -24.81 16.12 8.13
N GLU A 275 -23.88 16.80 8.75
CA GLU A 275 -23.20 18.00 8.24
C GLU A 275 -22.47 17.71 6.94
N TYR A 276 -21.83 16.55 6.85
CA TYR A 276 -21.19 16.11 5.61
C TYR A 276 -22.19 15.93 4.46
N TYR A 277 -23.33 15.29 4.72
CA TYR A 277 -24.38 15.16 3.69
C TYR A 277 -25.09 16.49 3.38
N GLU A 278 -25.19 17.40 4.34
CA GLU A 278 -25.68 18.78 4.10
C GLU A 278 -24.71 19.50 3.15
N TRP A 279 -23.40 19.40 3.39
CA TRP A 279 -22.39 19.93 2.47
C TRP A 279 -22.48 19.31 1.06
N LEU A 280 -22.60 18.00 0.93
CA LEU A 280 -22.78 17.34 -0.38
C LEU A 280 -24.02 17.87 -1.11
N ASN A 281 -25.13 18.06 -0.39
CA ASN A 281 -26.35 18.61 -0.96
C ASN A 281 -26.17 20.07 -1.40
N GLU A 282 -25.46 20.87 -0.65
CA GLU A 282 -25.17 22.27 -0.97
C GLU A 282 -24.35 22.35 -2.27
N ILE A 283 -23.22 21.67 -2.36
CA ILE A 283 -22.37 21.70 -3.55
C ILE A 283 -23.05 21.08 -4.78
N TYR A 284 -23.98 20.14 -4.60
CA TYR A 284 -24.82 19.65 -5.69
C TYR A 284 -25.76 20.72 -6.22
N ASN A 285 -26.46 21.45 -5.34
CA ASN A 285 -27.37 22.53 -5.73
C ASN A 285 -26.63 23.72 -6.35
N GLU A 286 -25.39 23.95 -5.99
CA GLU A 286 -24.52 24.95 -6.58
C GLU A 286 -23.94 24.53 -7.96
N GLY A 287 -24.07 23.27 -8.33
CA GLY A 287 -23.48 22.70 -9.56
C GLY A 287 -21.97 22.49 -9.48
N ILE A 288 -21.41 22.40 -8.29
CA ILE A 288 -20.01 22.05 -8.03
C ILE A 288 -19.83 20.52 -8.08
N LEU A 289 -20.74 19.77 -7.46
CA LEU A 289 -20.75 18.31 -7.55
C LEU A 289 -21.24 17.88 -8.94
N ASP A 290 -20.55 16.91 -9.53
CA ASP A 290 -20.91 16.31 -10.82
C ASP A 290 -22.38 15.88 -10.81
N PRO A 291 -23.22 16.40 -11.73
CA PRO A 291 -24.64 16.06 -11.75
C PRO A 291 -24.91 14.58 -12.04
N GLU A 292 -23.95 13.87 -12.62
CA GLU A 292 -24.05 12.44 -12.94
C GLU A 292 -23.50 11.52 -11.84
N PHE A 293 -23.03 12.08 -10.72
CA PHE A 293 -22.33 11.35 -9.66
C PHE A 293 -23.05 10.07 -9.21
N ALA A 294 -24.39 10.07 -9.18
CA ALA A 294 -25.20 8.95 -8.73
C ALA A 294 -25.54 7.92 -9.82
N THR A 295 -25.25 8.20 -11.08
CA THR A 295 -25.67 7.39 -12.23
C THR A 295 -24.53 7.00 -13.16
N GLN A 296 -23.37 7.64 -13.07
CA GLN A 296 -22.19 7.32 -13.87
C GLN A 296 -21.62 5.96 -13.48
N THR A 297 -21.02 5.27 -14.44
CA THR A 297 -20.20 4.09 -14.17
C THR A 297 -18.83 4.52 -13.62
N HIS A 298 -18.07 3.58 -13.07
CA HIS A 298 -16.69 3.86 -12.66
C HIS A 298 -15.82 4.27 -13.87
N GLU A 299 -16.01 3.63 -15.01
CA GLU A 299 -15.31 3.97 -16.25
C GLU A 299 -15.61 5.41 -16.71
N ASP A 300 -16.88 5.86 -16.61
CA ASP A 300 -17.26 7.24 -16.93
C ASP A 300 -16.58 8.24 -15.98
N TYR A 301 -16.51 7.90 -14.69
CA TYR A 301 -15.80 8.68 -13.68
C TYR A 301 -14.32 8.81 -14.01
N ILE A 302 -13.62 7.70 -14.27
CA ILE A 302 -12.19 7.70 -14.64
C ILE A 302 -11.94 8.47 -15.95
N MET A 303 -12.82 8.33 -16.95
CA MET A 303 -12.70 9.12 -18.19
C MET A 303 -12.80 10.63 -17.95
N LYS A 304 -13.69 11.08 -17.06
CA LYS A 304 -13.81 12.51 -16.72
C LYS A 304 -12.54 13.03 -16.05
N ILE A 305 -11.87 12.23 -15.24
CA ILE A 305 -10.58 12.55 -14.62
C ILE A 305 -9.49 12.63 -15.69
N ALA A 306 -9.39 11.64 -16.55
CA ALA A 306 -8.42 11.58 -17.64
C ALA A 306 -8.59 12.75 -18.65
N ASP A 307 -9.79 13.28 -18.81
CA ASP A 307 -10.06 14.51 -19.57
C ASP A 307 -9.45 15.78 -18.91
N GLY A 308 -8.94 15.71 -17.69
CA GLY A 308 -8.35 16.81 -16.93
C GLY A 308 -9.37 17.83 -16.40
N ARG A 309 -10.68 17.57 -16.50
CA ARG A 309 -11.74 18.55 -16.23
C ARG A 309 -12.39 18.47 -14.86
N VAL A 310 -12.03 17.47 -14.03
CA VAL A 310 -12.49 17.31 -12.66
C VAL A 310 -11.48 17.97 -11.74
N LEU A 311 -11.90 18.92 -10.92
CA LEU A 311 -10.99 19.70 -10.08
C LEU A 311 -10.69 19.03 -8.75
N GLY A 312 -11.67 18.36 -8.16
CA GLY A 312 -11.57 17.72 -6.85
C GLY A 312 -12.18 16.32 -6.82
N LEU A 313 -11.62 15.47 -5.96
CA LEU A 313 -12.05 14.08 -5.75
C LEU A 313 -12.14 13.79 -4.26
N LEU A 314 -12.96 12.79 -3.89
CA LEU A 314 -13.05 12.22 -2.54
C LEU A 314 -12.71 10.73 -2.64
N ASP A 315 -11.51 10.41 -3.10
CA ASP A 315 -11.17 9.09 -3.57
C ASP A 315 -9.79 8.65 -3.10
N LYS A 316 -9.46 7.37 -3.35
CA LYS A 316 -8.14 6.78 -3.14
C LYS A 316 -7.27 7.01 -4.38
N ASP A 317 -6.01 7.37 -4.15
CA ASP A 317 -5.05 7.64 -5.23
C ASP A 317 -4.82 6.45 -6.16
N TRP A 318 -4.88 5.23 -5.65
CA TRP A 318 -4.73 4.02 -6.46
C TRP A 318 -5.88 3.82 -7.46
N ASP A 319 -7.09 4.32 -7.17
CA ASP A 319 -8.28 4.10 -8.01
C ASP A 319 -8.22 4.89 -9.32
N TYR A 320 -7.72 6.13 -9.29
CA TYR A 320 -7.57 6.99 -10.47
C TYR A 320 -6.13 7.09 -11.01
N ALA A 321 -5.19 6.30 -10.50
CA ALA A 321 -3.77 6.36 -10.88
C ALA A 321 -3.54 6.29 -12.40
N ASN A 322 -4.28 5.42 -13.11
CA ASN A 322 -4.18 5.30 -14.57
C ASN A 322 -4.63 6.55 -15.32
N ALA A 323 -5.62 7.28 -14.78
CA ALA A 323 -6.03 8.56 -15.35
C ALA A 323 -4.92 9.61 -15.20
N GLU A 324 -4.22 9.64 -14.07
CA GLU A 324 -3.06 10.52 -13.88
C GLU A 324 -1.89 10.17 -14.82
N VAL A 325 -1.62 8.87 -15.05
CA VAL A 325 -0.61 8.48 -16.06
C VAL A 325 -0.99 9.01 -17.44
N SER A 326 -2.28 8.92 -17.82
CA SER A 326 -2.78 9.47 -19.09
C SER A 326 -2.56 10.97 -19.16
N LEU A 327 -2.91 11.73 -18.12
CA LEU A 327 -2.69 13.20 -18.05
C LEU A 327 -1.22 13.56 -18.21
N ARG A 328 -0.32 12.87 -17.52
CA ARG A 328 1.13 13.10 -17.64
C ARG A 328 1.64 12.79 -19.06
N SER A 329 1.16 11.71 -19.67
CA SER A 329 1.55 11.33 -21.04
C SER A 329 1.16 12.37 -22.08
N GLU A 330 0.11 13.16 -21.80
CA GLU A 330 -0.36 14.28 -22.62
C GLU A 330 0.28 15.62 -22.25
N GLY A 331 1.21 15.64 -21.28
CA GLY A 331 1.88 16.85 -20.79
C GLY A 331 0.98 17.75 -19.96
N GLN A 332 -0.05 17.19 -19.30
CA GLN A 332 -1.00 17.89 -18.45
C GLN A 332 -0.71 17.62 -16.95
N ASP A 333 0.55 17.72 -16.54
CA ASP A 333 0.97 17.41 -15.15
C ASP A 333 0.20 18.25 -14.11
N GLU A 334 -0.15 19.50 -14.43
CA GLU A 334 -0.92 20.36 -13.55
C GLU A 334 -2.37 19.88 -13.33
N ARG A 335 -2.85 18.91 -14.12
CA ARG A 335 -4.17 18.30 -13.97
C ARG A 335 -4.15 17.06 -13.07
N THR A 336 -2.99 16.62 -12.62
CA THR A 336 -2.88 15.57 -11.59
C THR A 336 -3.22 16.13 -10.20
N TYR A 337 -3.30 15.27 -9.19
CA TYR A 337 -3.91 15.62 -7.91
C TYR A 337 -2.91 15.61 -6.76
N ALA A 338 -3.22 16.37 -5.73
CA ALA A 338 -2.60 16.31 -4.42
C ALA A 338 -3.63 15.91 -3.36
N GLY A 339 -3.28 14.96 -2.51
CA GLY A 339 -4.06 14.62 -1.32
C GLY A 339 -3.90 15.70 -0.25
N LEU A 340 -5.00 16.14 0.35
CA LEU A 340 -5.05 17.27 1.27
C LEU A 340 -5.65 16.89 2.62
N PRO A 341 -5.17 17.44 3.74
CA PRO A 341 -5.63 17.14 5.09
C PRO A 341 -6.94 17.88 5.43
N VAL A 342 -7.94 17.76 4.55
CA VAL A 342 -9.22 18.45 4.69
C VAL A 342 -10.12 17.69 5.67
N THR A 343 -10.74 18.44 6.58
CA THR A 343 -11.74 17.94 7.53
C THR A 343 -13.03 18.75 7.41
N ILE A 344 -14.09 18.32 8.09
CA ILE A 344 -15.38 19.02 8.05
C ILE A 344 -15.25 20.43 8.60
N ASP A 345 -14.49 20.59 9.68
CA ASP A 345 -14.17 21.87 10.32
C ASP A 345 -12.88 21.76 11.15
N GLU A 346 -12.42 22.88 11.72
CA GLU A 346 -11.19 22.97 12.52
C GLU A 346 -11.23 22.14 13.84
N SER A 347 -12.37 21.64 14.27
CA SER A 347 -12.52 20.87 15.50
C SER A 347 -12.12 19.40 15.32
N VAL A 348 -12.13 18.91 14.08
CA VAL A 348 -11.81 17.52 13.75
C VAL A 348 -10.32 17.39 13.48
N LYS A 349 -9.69 16.41 14.11
CA LYS A 349 -8.31 16.05 13.78
C LYS A 349 -8.26 15.40 12.40
N CYS A 350 -7.24 15.75 11.62
CA CYS A 350 -7.00 15.09 10.34
C CYS A 350 -6.75 13.58 10.53
N PRO A 351 -7.60 12.71 10.03
CA PRO A 351 -7.45 11.26 10.23
C PRO A 351 -6.30 10.67 9.41
N SER A 352 -5.82 11.39 8.40
CA SER A 352 -4.63 11.02 7.62
C SER A 352 -3.33 11.01 8.45
N LEU A 353 -3.38 11.50 9.69
CA LEU A 353 -2.23 11.50 10.61
C LEU A 353 -2.17 10.25 11.50
N LYS A 354 -3.08 9.30 11.35
CA LYS A 354 -3.05 8.06 12.13
C LYS A 354 -2.13 7.01 11.50
N GLN A 355 -1.38 6.35 12.37
CA GLN A 355 -0.67 5.13 12.00
C GLN A 355 -1.68 4.06 11.58
N ARG A 356 -1.40 3.37 10.49
CA ARG A 356 -2.23 2.29 9.99
C ARG A 356 -1.94 1.01 10.75
N SER A 357 -2.97 0.33 11.24
CA SER A 357 -2.84 -1.04 11.73
C SER A 357 -2.97 -2.03 10.58
N LEU A 358 -2.41 -3.24 10.75
CA LEU A 358 -2.52 -4.31 9.76
C LEU A 358 -3.97 -4.73 9.55
N ALA A 359 -4.42 -4.85 8.30
CA ALA A 359 -5.69 -5.46 7.93
C ALA A 359 -5.56 -6.99 7.93
N VAL A 360 -5.46 -7.59 9.09
CA VAL A 360 -5.10 -9.00 9.29
C VAL A 360 -6.03 -9.98 8.57
N GLY A 361 -7.29 -9.59 8.31
CA GLY A 361 -8.24 -10.38 7.55
C GLY A 361 -7.98 -10.45 6.03
N TRP A 362 -7.04 -9.67 5.51
CA TRP A 362 -6.71 -9.55 4.09
C TRP A 362 -5.29 -10.07 3.85
N GLY A 363 -5.16 -11.34 3.54
CA GLY A 363 -3.85 -11.95 3.39
C GLY A 363 -3.84 -13.20 2.52
N ILE A 364 -2.64 -13.69 2.23
CA ILE A 364 -2.43 -14.93 1.49
C ILE A 364 -2.41 -16.10 2.47
N GLY A 365 -3.27 -17.08 2.25
CA GLY A 365 -3.31 -18.35 2.97
C GLY A 365 -2.87 -19.52 2.10
N ILE A 366 -2.37 -20.57 2.74
CA ILE A 366 -2.09 -21.86 2.13
C ILE A 366 -3.28 -22.77 2.42
N THR A 367 -3.82 -23.41 1.39
CA THR A 367 -4.98 -24.27 1.56
C THR A 367 -4.58 -25.70 1.94
N LYS A 368 -5.51 -26.45 2.49
CA LYS A 368 -5.33 -27.90 2.78
C LYS A 368 -5.12 -28.76 1.52
N SER A 369 -5.40 -28.22 0.33
CA SER A 369 -5.16 -28.91 -0.94
C SER A 369 -3.71 -28.76 -1.43
N CYS A 370 -2.95 -27.83 -0.87
CA CYS A 370 -1.53 -27.67 -1.19
C CYS A 370 -0.75 -28.93 -0.81
N LYS A 371 -0.05 -29.51 -1.80
CA LYS A 371 0.68 -30.77 -1.61
C LYS A 371 2.06 -30.57 -0.99
N ASP A 372 2.60 -29.35 -1.07
CA ASP A 372 3.91 -29.00 -0.54
C ASP A 372 3.83 -27.66 0.22
N PRO A 373 3.20 -27.65 1.41
CA PRO A 373 3.06 -26.44 2.20
C PRO A 373 4.40 -25.90 2.72
N VAL A 374 5.40 -26.76 2.92
CA VAL A 374 6.76 -26.34 3.29
C VAL A 374 7.36 -25.49 2.19
N ARG A 375 7.26 -25.93 0.94
CA ARG A 375 7.75 -25.20 -0.21
C ARG A 375 7.00 -23.89 -0.41
N ALA A 376 5.69 -23.89 -0.18
CA ALA A 376 4.86 -22.70 -0.24
C ALA A 376 5.26 -21.66 0.83
N VAL A 377 5.52 -22.06 2.07
CA VAL A 377 6.02 -21.14 3.11
C VAL A 377 7.40 -20.61 2.78
N LYS A 378 8.33 -21.46 2.32
CA LYS A 378 9.66 -21.00 1.89
C LYS A 378 9.60 -19.99 0.73
N PHE A 379 8.65 -20.17 -0.20
CA PHE A 379 8.39 -19.20 -1.27
C PHE A 379 7.90 -17.87 -0.70
N LEU A 380 6.92 -17.87 0.19
CA LEU A 380 6.40 -16.66 0.83
C LEU A 380 7.48 -16.01 1.72
N ASP A 381 8.33 -16.78 2.37
CA ASP A 381 9.46 -16.26 3.13
C ASP A 381 10.48 -15.56 2.23
N TRP A 382 10.79 -16.15 1.06
CA TRP A 382 11.66 -15.48 0.09
C TRP A 382 11.05 -14.17 -0.43
N ILE A 383 9.74 -14.13 -0.69
CA ILE A 383 9.03 -12.88 -1.06
C ILE A 383 9.21 -11.81 0.03
N CYS A 384 9.19 -12.19 1.31
CA CYS A 384 9.40 -11.29 2.44
C CYS A 384 10.87 -10.88 2.65
N SER A 385 11.83 -11.51 1.97
CA SER A 385 13.26 -11.17 2.07
C SER A 385 13.59 -9.82 1.43
N ASP A 386 14.75 -9.25 1.77
CA ASP A 386 15.25 -8.02 1.14
C ASP A 386 15.31 -8.16 -0.39
N GLU A 387 15.79 -9.32 -0.89
CA GLU A 387 15.85 -9.59 -2.33
C GLU A 387 14.45 -9.62 -2.97
N GLY A 388 13.50 -10.32 -2.37
CA GLY A 388 12.11 -10.40 -2.84
C GLY A 388 11.43 -9.04 -2.85
N GLN A 389 11.56 -8.29 -1.76
CA GLN A 389 10.96 -6.96 -1.63
C GLN A 389 11.56 -5.95 -2.63
N ILE A 390 12.87 -5.97 -2.83
CA ILE A 390 13.52 -5.12 -3.82
C ILE A 390 13.08 -5.50 -5.23
N LEU A 391 13.04 -6.79 -5.54
CA LEU A 391 12.60 -7.25 -6.86
C LEU A 391 11.16 -6.86 -7.17
N LEU A 392 10.24 -7.03 -6.21
CA LEU A 392 8.83 -6.65 -6.40
C LEU A 392 8.66 -5.14 -6.61
N ASN A 393 9.36 -4.31 -5.85
CA ASN A 393 9.17 -2.86 -5.85
C ASN A 393 10.04 -2.14 -6.89
N TRP A 394 11.30 -2.56 -7.05
CA TRP A 394 12.28 -1.87 -7.89
C TRP A 394 12.53 -2.57 -9.22
N GLY A 395 12.22 -3.86 -9.31
CA GLY A 395 12.51 -4.66 -10.49
C GLY A 395 13.96 -5.19 -10.53
N ILE A 396 14.56 -5.21 -11.69
CA ILE A 396 15.85 -5.87 -11.98
C ILE A 396 16.96 -4.82 -12.02
N GLU A 397 18.04 -5.07 -11.26
CA GLU A 397 19.25 -4.24 -11.29
C GLU A 397 19.87 -4.18 -12.69
N GLY A 398 20.26 -2.97 -13.10
CA GLY A 398 20.81 -2.70 -14.42
C GLY A 398 19.75 -2.57 -15.53
N VAL A 399 18.48 -2.83 -15.22
CA VAL A 399 17.32 -2.64 -16.11
C VAL A 399 16.42 -1.54 -15.60
N ASN A 400 15.81 -1.75 -14.43
CA ASN A 400 14.85 -0.81 -13.83
C ASN A 400 15.52 0.16 -12.84
N TYR A 401 16.59 -0.28 -12.18
CA TYR A 401 17.35 0.53 -11.23
C TYR A 401 18.85 0.24 -11.28
N TYR A 402 19.64 1.13 -10.66
CA TYR A 402 21.06 0.99 -10.45
C TYR A 402 21.46 1.56 -9.08
N TYR A 403 22.67 1.28 -8.63
CA TYR A 403 23.25 1.93 -7.47
C TYR A 403 24.22 3.03 -7.92
N ASP A 404 24.06 4.24 -7.33
CA ASP A 404 24.99 5.35 -7.55
C ASP A 404 26.33 5.12 -6.85
N GLU A 405 27.27 6.08 -6.99
CA GLU A 405 28.60 6.04 -6.37
C GLU A 405 28.57 6.00 -4.84
N ASN A 406 27.48 6.39 -4.20
CA ASN A 406 27.25 6.37 -2.76
C ASN A 406 26.51 5.11 -2.29
N GLY A 407 26.18 4.19 -3.21
CA GLY A 407 25.39 3.00 -2.92
C GLY A 407 23.89 3.29 -2.76
N LYS A 408 23.41 4.45 -3.23
CA LYS A 408 21.98 4.76 -3.24
C LYS A 408 21.31 4.11 -4.44
N ARG A 409 20.16 3.46 -4.22
CA ARG A 409 19.33 2.88 -5.28
C ARG A 409 18.61 4.00 -6.04
N CYS A 410 18.77 4.01 -7.36
CA CYS A 410 18.24 5.03 -8.25
C CYS A 410 17.51 4.37 -9.41
N ILE A 411 16.39 4.93 -9.83
CA ILE A 411 15.66 4.50 -11.03
C ILE A 411 16.50 4.92 -12.26
N THR A 412 16.57 4.09 -13.30
CA THR A 412 17.19 4.48 -14.56
C THR A 412 16.35 5.57 -15.25
N GLU A 413 17.01 6.47 -16.00
CA GLU A 413 16.28 7.52 -16.74
C GLU A 413 15.25 6.92 -17.70
N GLU A 414 15.62 5.84 -18.40
CA GLU A 414 14.74 5.14 -19.33
C GLU A 414 13.51 4.56 -18.61
N ASP A 415 13.70 3.89 -17.47
CA ASP A 415 12.61 3.30 -16.69
C ASP A 415 11.70 4.38 -16.11
N LEU A 416 12.27 5.50 -15.66
CA LEU A 416 11.51 6.63 -15.12
C LEU A 416 10.59 7.26 -16.17
N GLU A 417 11.10 7.49 -17.39
CA GLU A 417 10.30 8.06 -18.47
C GLU A 417 9.18 7.12 -18.92
N VAL A 418 9.47 5.82 -19.02
CA VAL A 418 8.48 4.82 -19.40
C VAL A 418 7.42 4.66 -18.31
N SER A 419 7.81 4.58 -17.03
CA SER A 419 6.85 4.39 -15.93
C SER A 419 5.86 5.54 -15.75
N LYS A 420 6.24 6.76 -16.19
CA LYS A 420 5.36 7.94 -16.15
C LYS A 420 4.30 7.97 -17.27
N SER A 421 4.54 7.31 -18.39
CA SER A 421 3.75 7.43 -19.61
C SER A 421 3.10 6.15 -20.10
N ASP A 422 3.48 4.98 -19.55
CA ASP A 422 2.96 3.67 -19.93
C ASP A 422 1.97 3.17 -18.86
N THR A 423 0.68 3.20 -19.16
CA THR A 423 -0.37 2.72 -18.26
C THR A 423 -0.27 1.21 -17.96
N ASN A 424 0.41 0.46 -18.83
CA ASN A 424 0.63 -0.98 -18.66
C ASN A 424 2.04 -1.30 -18.13
N TYR A 425 2.76 -0.29 -17.63
CA TYR A 425 4.16 -0.45 -17.18
C TYR A 425 4.30 -1.59 -16.16
N SER A 426 3.51 -1.56 -15.08
CA SER A 426 3.60 -2.55 -14.00
C SER A 426 3.24 -3.96 -14.49
N GLU A 427 2.20 -4.13 -15.28
CA GLU A 427 1.80 -5.41 -15.85
C GLU A 427 2.89 -5.98 -16.79
N ARG A 428 3.43 -5.14 -17.67
CA ARG A 428 4.43 -5.55 -18.66
C ARG A 428 5.80 -5.86 -18.06
N THR A 429 6.20 -5.13 -17.02
CA THR A 429 7.53 -5.29 -16.40
C THR A 429 7.50 -6.18 -15.16
N GLY A 430 6.36 -6.26 -14.49
CA GLY A 430 6.16 -6.86 -13.18
C GLY A 430 6.57 -5.95 -12.01
N VAL A 431 7.15 -4.77 -12.29
CA VAL A 431 7.61 -3.83 -11.26
C VAL A 431 6.41 -3.16 -10.58
N GLY A 432 6.28 -3.35 -9.29
CA GLY A 432 5.14 -2.86 -8.52
C GLY A 432 3.84 -3.66 -8.70
N PHE A 433 3.77 -4.55 -9.70
CA PHE A 433 2.55 -5.26 -10.09
C PHE A 433 2.04 -6.23 -9.01
N ARG A 434 2.95 -6.90 -8.30
CA ARG A 434 2.62 -7.92 -7.29
C ARG A 434 3.00 -7.52 -5.86
N VAL A 435 3.25 -6.23 -5.62
CA VAL A 435 3.42 -5.73 -4.24
C VAL A 435 2.17 -6.05 -3.42
N TYR A 436 1.00 -5.99 -4.05
CA TYR A 436 -0.26 -6.49 -3.54
C TYR A 436 -0.72 -7.68 -4.44
N PRO A 437 -1.14 -8.83 -3.88
CA PRO A 437 -1.46 -9.08 -2.47
C PRO A 437 -0.31 -9.67 -1.63
N PHE A 438 0.94 -9.65 -2.09
CA PHE A 438 2.04 -10.15 -1.28
C PHE A 438 2.33 -9.23 -0.07
N PRO A 439 2.83 -9.80 1.04
CA PRO A 439 3.32 -8.99 2.15
C PRO A 439 4.39 -8.00 1.69
N SER A 440 4.32 -6.75 2.13
CA SER A 440 5.27 -5.72 1.74
C SER A 440 5.60 -4.76 2.88
N TYR A 441 6.80 -4.16 2.83
CA TYR A 441 7.17 -3.07 3.72
C TYR A 441 6.48 -1.75 3.34
N GLY A 442 6.22 -0.90 4.34
CA GLY A 442 5.75 0.47 4.15
C GLY A 442 6.75 1.35 3.41
N ASN A 443 6.29 2.53 3.02
CA ASN A 443 7.06 3.44 2.17
C ASN A 443 8.33 3.97 2.85
N GLU A 444 8.34 4.10 4.20
CA GLU A 444 9.51 4.56 4.95
C GLU A 444 10.49 3.46 5.31
N ALA A 445 10.13 2.21 5.16
CA ALA A 445 11.00 1.11 5.53
C ALA A 445 12.23 1.05 4.63
N VAL A 446 13.38 0.80 5.25
CA VAL A 446 14.67 0.73 4.56
C VAL A 446 15.33 -0.62 4.76
N ASP A 447 16.10 -1.04 3.77
CA ASP A 447 16.92 -2.24 3.83
C ASP A 447 18.16 -2.03 4.74
N SER A 448 18.97 -3.07 4.89
CA SER A 448 20.18 -3.04 5.72
C SER A 448 21.25 -2.04 5.22
N THR A 449 21.12 -1.53 4.01
CA THR A 449 22.02 -0.52 3.42
C THR A 449 21.47 0.90 3.54
N GLY A 450 20.26 1.05 4.11
CA GLY A 450 19.58 2.33 4.27
C GLY A 450 18.85 2.82 3.02
N ASN A 451 18.68 1.95 2.02
CA ASN A 451 17.87 2.25 0.84
C ASN A 451 16.41 1.86 1.07
N SER A 452 15.49 2.70 0.64
CA SER A 452 14.06 2.41 0.72
C SER A 452 13.67 1.15 -0.06
N TYR A 453 12.76 0.35 0.50
CA TYR A 453 12.11 -0.73 -0.24
C TYR A 453 11.12 -0.21 -1.27
N SER A 454 10.52 0.96 -1.05
CA SER A 454 9.55 1.56 -1.98
C SER A 454 10.22 2.58 -2.91
N LYS A 455 9.72 2.66 -4.17
CA LYS A 455 10.08 3.74 -5.11
C LYS A 455 9.42 5.08 -4.75
N SER A 456 8.36 5.07 -3.97
CA SER A 456 7.54 6.25 -3.65
C SER A 456 8.07 7.08 -2.47
N SER A 457 9.22 6.75 -1.93
CA SER A 457 9.85 7.46 -0.80
C SER A 457 10.84 8.52 -1.24
#